data_e64da18daea56b42d794676b3e902317
#
_entry.id   e64da18daea56b42d794676b3e902317
#
_cell.length_a   1.000
_cell.length_b   1.000
_cell.length_c   1.000
_cell.angle_alpha   90.00
_cell.angle_beta   90.00
_cell.angle_gamma   90.00
#
_symmetry.space_group_name_H-M   'P 1'
#
loop_
_entity.id
_entity.type
_entity.pdbx_description
1 polymer ?
#
loop_
_entity_poly.entity_id
_entity_poly.type
_entity_poly.pdbx_seq_one_letter_code
_entity_poly.pdbx_strand_id
1 'polypeptide(L)'
;MNQNKESCCREKYFINFRALTWTQYWIIEPAGYQAFRCTGGCKQPKRNYGYGERRCTASESAPLPIMYLVKKGDYTEIEVAEFPNMIVEKCACAMDNVSVV
;
A
#
# COMPACT_ATOMS: atom_id res chain seq x y z
N MET A 1 -16.17 6.95 19.82
CA MET A 1 -16.60 6.68 18.47
C MET A 1 -17.92 5.97 18.49
N ASN A 2 -18.79 6.34 17.57
CA ASN A 2 -20.10 5.76 17.53
C ASN A 2 -20.01 4.33 17.04
N GLN A 3 -20.69 3.42 17.67
CA GLN A 3 -20.64 2.03 17.28
C GLN A 3 -21.12 1.80 15.86
N ASN A 4 -21.96 2.67 15.34
CA ASN A 4 -22.48 2.50 14.00
C ASN A 4 -21.60 3.07 12.93
N LYS A 5 -20.50 3.67 13.28
CA LYS A 5 -19.61 4.24 12.30
C LYS A 5 -18.48 3.29 11.99
N GLU A 6 -18.04 3.38 10.75
CA GLU A 6 -16.90 2.60 10.35
C GLU A 6 -15.64 3.15 10.99
N SER A 7 -14.73 2.28 11.33
CA SER A 7 -13.50 2.71 11.95
C SER A 7 -12.32 2.62 10.99
N CYS A 8 -12.60 2.49 9.71
CA CYS A 8 -11.54 2.41 8.70
C CYS A 8 -10.80 3.73 8.62
N CYS A 9 -9.53 3.70 8.84
CA CYS A 9 -8.73 4.91 8.78
C CYS A 9 -7.28 4.60 8.43
N ARG A 10 -6.57 5.66 8.12
CA ARG A 10 -5.17 5.55 7.75
C ARG A 10 -4.32 5.54 9.02
N GLU A 11 -3.34 4.67 9.03
CA GLU A 11 -2.47 4.52 10.17
C GLU A 11 -1.03 4.60 9.72
N LYS A 12 -0.17 5.14 10.54
CA LYS A 12 1.25 5.21 10.20
C LYS A 12 1.82 3.82 10.06
N TYR A 13 2.62 3.61 9.05
CA TYR A 13 3.27 2.33 8.82
C TYR A 13 4.56 2.57 8.06
N PHE A 14 5.67 2.51 8.74
CA PHE A 14 6.97 2.80 8.14
C PHE A 14 7.56 1.54 7.52
N ILE A 15 8.00 1.62 6.29
CA ILE A 15 8.64 0.51 5.62
C ILE A 15 10.12 0.82 5.56
N ASN A 16 10.94 -0.05 6.12
CA ASN A 16 12.38 0.13 6.14
C ASN A 16 13.00 -0.82 5.12
N PHE A 17 13.43 -0.29 3.98
CA PHE A 17 14.00 -1.10 2.92
C PHE A 17 15.29 -1.78 3.35
N ARG A 18 16.01 -1.19 4.27
CA ARG A 18 17.27 -1.77 4.72
C ARG A 18 17.05 -3.01 5.59
N ALA A 19 15.87 -3.14 6.15
CA ALA A 19 15.56 -4.29 6.99
C ALA A 19 14.94 -5.43 6.20
N LEU A 20 14.54 -5.19 4.95
CA LEU A 20 13.92 -6.24 4.14
C LEU A 20 15.00 -6.92 3.32
N THR A 21 15.11 -8.21 3.44
CA THR A 21 16.21 -8.93 2.79
C THR A 21 16.14 -8.83 1.27
N TRP A 22 14.93 -8.70 0.72
CA TRP A 22 14.81 -8.65 -0.74
C TRP A 22 14.99 -7.26 -1.33
N THR A 23 15.02 -6.22 -0.51
CA THR A 23 15.19 -4.86 -1.01
C THR A 23 16.52 -4.24 -0.60
N GLN A 24 17.15 -4.75 0.45
CA GLN A 24 18.32 -4.06 0.99
C GLN A 24 19.51 -3.99 0.03
N TYR A 25 19.54 -4.84 -0.95
CA TYR A 25 20.67 -4.89 -1.85
C TYR A 25 20.45 -4.14 -3.16
N TRP A 26 19.26 -3.71 -3.47
CA TRP A 26 19.02 -3.04 -4.73
C TRP A 26 18.36 -1.66 -4.63
N ILE A 27 17.74 -1.35 -3.51
CA ILE A 27 17.19 -0.01 -3.35
C ILE A 27 18.23 0.86 -2.66
N ILE A 28 18.61 1.95 -3.31
CA ILE A 28 19.63 2.85 -2.78
C ILE A 28 18.98 3.94 -1.94
N GLU A 29 17.98 4.58 -2.45
CA GLU A 29 17.27 5.66 -1.77
C GLU A 29 15.80 5.59 -2.08
N PRO A 30 14.95 5.86 -1.11
CA PRO A 30 15.28 6.15 0.29
C PRO A 30 15.59 4.88 1.08
N ALA A 31 16.14 5.03 2.26
CA ALA A 31 16.36 3.87 3.12
C ALA A 31 15.05 3.29 3.63
N GLY A 32 14.05 4.12 3.73
CA GLY A 32 12.71 3.72 4.14
C GLY A 32 11.77 4.87 3.94
N TYR A 33 10.49 4.66 4.15
CA TYR A 33 9.50 5.71 3.99
C TYR A 33 8.22 5.42 4.75
N GLN A 34 7.44 6.46 5.00
CA GLN A 34 6.18 6.30 5.66
C GLN A 34 5.13 5.94 4.62
N ALA A 35 4.73 4.69 4.59
CA ALA A 35 3.81 4.20 3.58
C ALA A 35 2.35 4.37 3.99
N PHE A 36 2.10 4.42 5.29
CA PHE A 36 0.75 4.37 5.85
C PHE A 36 0.05 3.07 5.42
N ARG A 37 -0.96 2.72 6.14
CA ARG A 37 -1.77 1.55 5.80
C ARG A 37 -3.20 1.80 6.26
N CYS A 38 -4.11 1.04 5.75
CA CYS A 38 -5.51 1.17 6.12
C CYS A 38 -5.85 0.10 7.12
N THR A 39 -6.45 0.49 8.23
CA THR A 39 -6.84 -0.44 9.27
C THR A 39 -8.21 -0.07 9.80
N GLY A 40 -8.84 -0.99 10.47
CA GLY A 40 -10.12 -0.76 11.08
C GLY A 40 -11.22 -1.53 10.41
N GLY A 41 -12.39 -1.50 10.99
CA GLY A 41 -13.52 -2.26 10.52
C GLY A 41 -14.40 -1.49 9.59
N CYS A 42 -15.22 -2.21 8.88
CA CYS A 42 -16.19 -1.63 7.97
C CYS A 42 -17.56 -2.17 8.26
N LYS A 43 -18.55 -1.32 8.06
CA LYS A 43 -19.91 -1.74 8.26
C LYS A 43 -20.27 -2.70 7.14
N GLN A 44 -20.79 -3.84 7.49
CA GLN A 44 -21.14 -4.83 6.50
C GLN A 44 -22.59 -4.71 6.06
N PRO A 45 -22.92 -5.14 4.86
CA PRO A 45 -24.30 -5.08 4.41
C PRO A 45 -25.13 -6.00 5.26
N LYS A 46 -26.37 -5.64 5.49
CA LYS A 46 -27.25 -6.42 6.33
C LYS A 46 -27.57 -7.77 5.71
N ARG A 47 -27.58 -7.86 4.42
CA ARG A 47 -27.87 -9.10 3.76
C ARG A 47 -26.65 -9.55 3.01
N ASN A 48 -26.33 -10.79 3.16
CA ASN A 48 -25.19 -11.32 2.49
C ASN A 48 -25.67 -12.02 1.24
N TYR A 49 -25.48 -11.41 0.12
CA TYR A 49 -25.85 -12.02 -1.12
C TYR A 49 -24.70 -12.72 -1.81
N GLY A 50 -23.67 -12.98 -1.09
CA GLY A 50 -22.50 -13.63 -1.70
C GLY A 50 -21.60 -12.71 -2.48
N TYR A 51 -21.75 -11.42 -2.30
CA TYR A 51 -20.93 -10.49 -3.03
C TYR A 51 -19.68 -10.05 -2.29
N GLY A 52 -19.32 -10.70 -1.29
CA GLY A 52 -18.12 -10.34 -0.56
C GLY A 52 -18.37 -9.31 0.52
N GLU A 53 -17.36 -9.04 1.29
CA GLU A 53 -17.45 -8.13 2.40
C GLU A 53 -16.85 -6.82 2.06
N ARG A 54 -17.24 -5.79 2.76
CA ARG A 54 -16.58 -4.50 2.63
C ARG A 54 -15.30 -4.55 3.45
N ARG A 55 -14.24 -4.02 2.91
CA ARG A 55 -12.94 -4.00 3.56
C ARG A 55 -12.36 -2.61 3.59
N CYS A 56 -11.58 -2.33 4.64
CA CYS A 56 -10.89 -1.08 4.76
C CYS A 56 -9.64 -1.16 3.88
N THR A 57 -9.62 -0.39 2.82
CA THR A 57 -8.57 -0.48 1.84
C THR A 57 -8.19 0.90 1.32
N ALA A 58 -7.04 1.01 0.71
CA ALA A 58 -6.57 2.28 0.19
C ALA A 58 -7.47 2.73 -0.97
N SER A 59 -7.98 3.94 -0.89
CA SER A 59 -8.79 4.51 -1.95
C SER A 59 -7.98 5.48 -2.79
N GLU A 60 -6.93 6.07 -2.24
CA GLU A 60 -6.03 6.93 -2.99
C GLU A 60 -4.62 6.68 -2.51
N SER A 61 -3.71 6.65 -3.43
CA SER A 61 -2.29 6.44 -3.12
C SER A 61 -1.43 7.35 -3.99
N ALA A 62 -0.24 7.59 -3.55
CA ALA A 62 0.71 8.42 -4.27
C ALA A 62 1.96 7.63 -4.63
N PRO A 63 2.66 8.04 -5.67
CA PRO A 63 3.89 7.35 -6.04
C PRO A 63 5.05 7.82 -5.18
N LEU A 64 6.12 7.06 -5.20
CA LEU A 64 7.34 7.41 -4.50
C LEU A 64 8.52 7.25 -5.45
N PRO A 65 9.37 8.27 -5.57
CA PRO A 65 10.59 8.12 -6.36
C PRO A 65 11.56 7.21 -5.64
N ILE A 66 12.12 6.26 -6.37
CA ILE A 66 13.07 5.31 -5.81
C ILE A 66 14.30 5.29 -6.68
N MET A 67 15.48 5.35 -6.05
CA MET A 67 16.75 5.21 -6.72
C MET A 67 17.21 3.78 -6.47
N TYR A 68 17.50 3.06 -7.51
CA TYR A 68 17.79 1.63 -7.38
C TYR A 68 18.83 1.15 -8.38
N LEU A 69 19.34 -0.03 -8.15
CA LEU A 69 20.35 -0.63 -9.02
C LEU A 69 19.70 -1.53 -10.03
N VAL A 70 20.15 -1.43 -11.28
CA VAL A 70 19.69 -2.28 -12.35
C VAL A 70 20.91 -2.95 -12.96
N LYS A 71 20.88 -4.26 -13.06
CA LYS A 71 21.98 -4.99 -13.66
C LYS A 71 21.77 -5.07 -15.16
N LYS A 72 22.74 -4.58 -15.91
CA LYS A 72 22.67 -4.59 -17.36
C LYS A 72 23.88 -5.32 -17.91
N GLY A 73 23.73 -6.59 -18.15
CA GLY A 73 24.83 -7.40 -18.68
C GLY A 73 25.99 -7.45 -17.68
N ASP A 74 27.13 -6.89 -18.08
CA ASP A 74 28.32 -6.95 -17.25
C ASP A 74 28.42 -5.81 -16.27
N TYR A 75 27.54 -4.87 -16.28
CA TYR A 75 27.66 -3.71 -15.38
C TYR A 75 26.33 -3.40 -14.71
N THR A 76 26.40 -2.55 -13.71
CA THR A 76 25.22 -2.16 -12.95
C THR A 76 25.04 -0.67 -13.07
N GLU A 77 23.81 -0.24 -13.28
CA GLU A 77 23.50 1.17 -13.37
C GLU A 77 22.58 1.59 -12.24
N ILE A 78 22.59 2.87 -11.92
CA ILE A 78 21.69 3.44 -10.96
C ILE A 78 20.58 4.10 -11.75
N GLU A 79 19.34 3.79 -11.41
CA GLU A 79 18.19 4.40 -12.06
C GLU A 79 17.25 4.98 -11.03
N VAL A 80 16.46 5.96 -11.44
CA VAL A 80 15.45 6.58 -10.59
C VAL A 80 14.12 6.45 -11.32
N ALA A 81 13.11 5.99 -10.63
CA ALA A 81 11.77 5.89 -11.20
C ALA A 81 10.74 6.13 -10.12
N GLU A 82 9.56 6.57 -10.52
CA GLU A 82 8.46 6.72 -9.58
C GLU A 82 7.70 5.42 -9.53
N PHE A 83 7.66 4.81 -8.38
CA PHE A 83 6.94 3.56 -8.21
C PHE A 83 5.52 3.92 -7.77
N PRO A 84 4.51 3.39 -8.44
CA PRO A 84 3.13 3.79 -8.16
C PRO A 84 2.59 3.15 -6.89
N ASN A 85 1.56 3.77 -6.35
CA ASN A 85 0.82 3.21 -5.22
C ASN A 85 1.66 2.85 -4.00
N MET A 86 2.63 3.67 -3.71
CA MET A 86 3.54 3.39 -2.60
C MET A 86 3.08 4.01 -1.29
N ILE A 87 2.44 5.17 -1.35
CA ILE A 87 2.04 5.89 -0.14
C ILE A 87 0.53 5.97 -0.10
N VAL A 88 -0.07 5.42 0.92
CA VAL A 88 -1.52 5.47 1.07
C VAL A 88 -1.90 6.88 1.53
N GLU A 89 -2.80 7.51 0.80
CA GLU A 89 -3.27 8.84 1.15
C GLU A 89 -4.65 8.83 1.77
N LYS A 90 -5.51 7.94 1.32
CA LYS A 90 -6.86 7.85 1.86
C LYS A 90 -7.30 6.41 1.95
N CYS A 91 -8.10 6.10 2.94
CA CYS A 91 -8.67 4.78 3.14
C CYS A 91 -10.18 4.87 3.08
N ALA A 92 -10.80 3.83 2.62
CA ALA A 92 -12.26 3.75 2.55
C ALA A 92 -12.70 2.30 2.61
N CYS A 93 -13.93 2.13 3.02
CA CYS A 93 -14.52 0.79 3.02
C CYS A 93 -15.07 0.49 1.64
N ALA A 94 -14.59 -0.54 1.00
CA ALA A 94 -15.00 -0.91 -0.35
C ALA A 94 -15.26 -2.40 -0.43
N MET A 95 -16.11 -2.77 -1.36
CA MET A 95 -16.35 -4.17 -1.59
C MET A 95 -15.10 -4.79 -2.17
N ASP A 96 -14.89 -6.06 -1.78
CA ASP A 96 -13.81 -6.76 -2.32
C ASP A 96 -14.07 -6.84 -3.77
N ASN A 97 -13.25 -6.34 -4.54
CA ASN A 97 -13.53 -6.31 -5.87
C ASN A 97 -13.30 -7.49 -6.49
N VAL A 98 -14.20 -8.09 -6.86
CA VAL A 98 -14.11 -9.18 -7.49
C VAL A 98 -13.78 -8.86 -8.79
N SER A 99 -12.83 -8.62 -9.09
CA SER A 99 -12.43 -8.37 -10.24
C SER A 99 -12.90 -9.04 -11.18
N VAL A 100 -13.24 -8.59 -11.84
CA VAL A 100 -13.71 -9.01 -12.74
C VAL A 100 -12.95 -9.34 -13.71
N VAL A 101 -12.32 -9.70 -13.93
CA VAL A 101 -11.64 -10.08 -14.95
C VAL A 101 -11.69 -10.64 -15.50
#